data_9816dbcd4bb5b7d03fe643fb83a1d640
#
_entry.id   9816dbcd4bb5b7d03fe643fb83a1d640
#
_cell.length_a   1.000
_cell.length_b   1.000
_cell.length_c   1.000
_cell.angle_alpha   90.00
_cell.angle_beta   90.00
_cell.angle_gamma   90.00
#
_symmetry.space_group_name_H-M   'P 1'
#
loop_
_entity.id
_entity.type
_entity.pdbx_description
1 polymer ?
#
loop_
_entity_poly.entity_id
_entity_poly.type
_entity_poly.pdbx_seq_one_letter_code
_entity_poly.pdbx_strand_id
1 'polypeptide(L)'
;NSTLQTYGGDLYIAIMTIINSIREIAQLPGQGMANACQPVLGYNYGAKEYKRVLTGIKFVTIVSFIMMFVIWLAITLFPEFFIQIFTHNQKIISHGITSLHLYFFGFFMMTFQMVGQSTAVGLGKSKQAIFFSIFRKVIIVAPLTVILPKFIGINGVFIAEAISNFIGG
;
A
#
# COMPACT_ATOMS: atom_id res chain seq x y z
N ASN A 1 -13.24 -0.04 10.65
CA ASN A 1 -13.34 0.55 12.01
C ASN A 1 -14.19 -0.29 12.98
N SER A 2 -15.35 -0.86 12.54
CA SER A 2 -16.19 -1.69 13.44
C SER A 2 -15.44 -2.90 14.00
N THR A 3 -14.66 -3.59 13.20
CA THR A 3 -13.86 -4.74 13.62
C THR A 3 -12.78 -4.34 14.63
N LEU A 4 -12.09 -3.21 14.40
CA LEU A 4 -11.09 -2.66 15.32
C LEU A 4 -11.70 -2.27 16.66
N GLN A 5 -12.90 -1.67 16.65
CA GLN A 5 -13.61 -1.30 17.86
C GLN A 5 -14.01 -2.52 18.70
N THR A 6 -14.43 -3.61 18.04
CA THR A 6 -14.85 -4.84 18.73
C THR A 6 -13.68 -5.56 19.40
N TYR A 7 -12.50 -5.59 18.78
CA TYR A 7 -11.34 -6.37 19.25
C TYR A 7 -10.28 -5.56 19.98
N GLY A 8 -10.22 -4.23 19.80
CA GLY A 8 -9.12 -3.41 20.32
C GLY A 8 -9.52 -2.08 20.98
N GLY A 9 -10.79 -1.66 20.88
CA GLY A 9 -11.27 -0.41 21.44
C GLY A 9 -10.66 0.84 20.78
N ASP A 10 -10.84 2.00 21.42
CA ASP A 10 -10.44 3.31 20.90
C ASP A 10 -8.93 3.46 20.69
N LEU A 11 -8.12 2.76 21.49
CA LEU A 11 -6.66 2.76 21.37
C LEU A 11 -6.21 2.28 19.99
N TYR A 12 -6.76 1.14 19.53
CA TYR A 12 -6.35 0.57 18.24
C TYR A 12 -6.98 1.31 17.05
N ILE A 13 -8.09 2.00 17.25
CA ILE A 13 -8.63 2.92 16.23
C ILE A 13 -7.66 4.10 16.03
N ALA A 14 -7.15 4.67 17.12
CA ALA A 14 -6.16 5.75 17.04
C ALA A 14 -4.86 5.27 16.38
N ILE A 15 -4.35 4.08 16.75
CA ILE A 15 -3.18 3.47 16.13
C ILE A 15 -3.39 3.27 14.62
N MET A 16 -4.53 2.72 14.21
CA MET A 16 -4.83 2.50 12.79
C MET A 16 -4.93 3.80 11.99
N THR A 17 -5.47 4.85 12.62
CA THR A 17 -5.54 6.18 12.00
C THR A 17 -4.14 6.74 11.74
N ILE A 18 -3.23 6.64 12.71
CA ILE A 18 -1.84 7.06 12.56
C ILE A 18 -1.13 6.23 11.48
N ILE A 19 -1.27 4.90 11.51
CA ILE A 19 -0.68 4.00 10.52
C ILE A 19 -1.17 4.33 9.10
N ASN A 20 -2.47 4.61 8.93
CA ASN A 20 -3.02 5.02 7.64
C ASN A 20 -2.44 6.36 7.17
N SER A 21 -2.26 7.32 8.06
CA SER A 21 -1.64 8.61 7.72
C SER A 21 -0.18 8.43 7.27
N ILE A 22 0.60 7.59 7.98
CA ILE A 22 1.97 7.24 7.58
C ILE A 22 1.96 6.57 6.21
N ARG A 23 1.03 5.63 5.97
CA ARG A 23 0.88 4.95 4.68
C ARG A 23 0.57 5.91 3.55
N GLU A 24 -0.37 6.83 3.75
CA GLU A 24 -0.74 7.81 2.72
C GLU A 24 0.45 8.67 2.30
N ILE A 25 1.23 9.15 3.27
CA ILE A 25 2.45 9.92 2.98
C ILE A 25 3.51 9.04 2.30
N ALA A 26 3.73 7.82 2.80
CA ALA A 26 4.74 6.90 2.30
C ALA A 26 4.50 6.46 0.85
N GLN A 27 3.24 6.37 0.42
CA GLN A 27 2.91 5.94 -0.95
C GLN A 27 2.96 7.07 -2.00
N LEU A 28 2.94 8.35 -1.59
CA LEU A 28 2.91 9.49 -2.52
C LEU A 28 4.05 9.49 -3.55
N PRO A 29 5.32 9.25 -3.19
CA PRO A 29 6.40 9.24 -4.17
C PRO A 29 6.24 8.15 -5.23
N GLY A 30 5.89 6.93 -4.82
CA GLY A 30 5.66 5.82 -5.75
C GLY A 30 4.47 6.06 -6.67
N GLN A 31 3.37 6.60 -6.12
CA GLN A 31 2.18 6.95 -6.89
C GLN A 31 2.44 8.11 -7.87
N GLY A 32 3.17 9.13 -7.42
CA GLY A 32 3.58 10.25 -8.27
C GLY A 32 4.41 9.79 -9.46
N MET A 33 5.40 8.93 -9.23
CA MET A 33 6.24 8.36 -10.29
C MET A 33 5.43 7.52 -11.28
N ALA A 34 4.55 6.65 -10.77
CA ALA A 34 3.68 5.82 -11.60
C ALA A 34 2.74 6.69 -12.47
N ASN A 35 2.13 7.73 -11.90
CA ASN A 35 1.23 8.63 -12.62
C ASN A 35 1.95 9.49 -13.66
N ALA A 36 3.15 9.98 -13.36
CA ALA A 36 3.94 10.79 -14.28
C ALA A 36 4.30 10.03 -15.58
N CYS A 37 4.37 8.69 -15.53
CA CYS A 37 4.65 7.88 -16.72
C CYS A 37 3.44 7.59 -17.60
N GLN A 38 2.22 7.81 -17.14
CA GLN A 38 1.00 7.52 -17.93
C GLN A 38 1.00 8.18 -19.32
N PRO A 39 1.25 9.50 -19.46
CA PRO A 39 1.24 10.17 -20.77
C PRO A 39 2.34 9.63 -21.68
N VAL A 40 3.53 9.33 -21.14
CA VAL A 40 4.64 8.77 -21.90
C VAL A 40 4.32 7.38 -22.44
N LEU A 41 3.74 6.52 -21.60
CA LEU A 41 3.30 5.20 -22.01
C LEU A 41 2.18 5.26 -23.05
N GLY A 42 1.19 6.13 -22.83
CA GLY A 42 0.07 6.31 -23.76
C GLY A 42 0.52 6.82 -25.12
N TYR A 43 1.40 7.80 -25.16
CA TYR A 43 1.95 8.32 -26.41
C TYR A 43 2.69 7.25 -27.22
N ASN A 44 3.61 6.53 -26.60
CA ASN A 44 4.38 5.47 -27.27
C ASN A 44 3.49 4.29 -27.68
N TYR A 45 2.44 3.99 -26.91
CA TYR A 45 1.46 2.94 -27.26
C TYR A 45 0.64 3.34 -28.49
N GLY A 46 0.16 4.60 -28.54
CA GLY A 46 -0.55 5.13 -29.72
C GLY A 46 0.32 5.16 -30.98
N ALA A 47 1.63 5.43 -30.81
CA ALA A 47 2.62 5.38 -31.90
C ALA A 47 3.03 3.94 -32.29
N LYS A 48 2.47 2.90 -31.64
CA LYS A 48 2.81 1.47 -31.85
C LYS A 48 4.27 1.12 -31.48
N GLU A 49 4.94 1.97 -30.72
CA GLU A 49 6.32 1.79 -30.24
C GLU A 49 6.35 0.89 -28.97
N TYR A 50 5.90 -0.35 -29.11
CA TYR A 50 5.72 -1.28 -27.98
C TYR A 50 7.00 -1.58 -27.20
N LYS A 51 8.17 -1.56 -27.87
CA LYS A 51 9.46 -1.73 -27.19
C LYS A 51 9.73 -0.61 -26.20
N ARG A 52 9.41 0.65 -26.58
CA ARG A 52 9.55 1.81 -25.69
C ARG A 52 8.57 1.75 -24.53
N VAL A 53 7.33 1.29 -24.79
CA VAL A 53 6.33 1.07 -23.72
C VAL A 53 6.88 0.08 -22.68
N LEU A 54 7.38 -1.08 -23.12
CA LEU A 54 7.95 -2.09 -22.21
C LEU A 54 9.16 -1.56 -21.42
N THR A 55 10.05 -0.82 -22.09
CA THR A 55 11.19 -0.20 -21.44
C THR A 55 10.73 0.82 -20.38
N GLY A 56 9.73 1.64 -20.71
CA GLY A 56 9.15 2.61 -19.78
C GLY A 56 8.53 1.92 -18.56
N ILE A 57 7.74 0.86 -18.75
CA ILE A 57 7.15 0.09 -17.65
C ILE A 57 8.24 -0.48 -16.74
N LYS A 58 9.27 -1.12 -17.31
CA LYS A 58 10.39 -1.66 -16.53
C LYS A 58 11.12 -0.57 -15.73
N PHE A 59 11.41 0.55 -16.37
CA PHE A 59 12.08 1.68 -15.71
C PHE A 59 11.27 2.19 -14.51
N VAL A 60 9.99 2.47 -14.72
CA VAL A 60 9.11 2.96 -13.65
C VAL A 60 8.98 1.95 -12.53
N THR A 61 8.82 0.67 -12.86
CA THR A 61 8.73 -0.39 -11.86
C THR A 61 9.97 -0.44 -10.99
N ILE A 62 11.16 -0.42 -11.60
CA ILE A 62 12.43 -0.49 -10.85
C ILE A 62 12.61 0.75 -9.97
N VAL A 63 12.41 1.95 -10.52
CA VAL A 63 12.60 3.18 -9.76
C VAL A 63 11.59 3.28 -8.63
N SER A 64 10.31 3.03 -8.89
CA SER A 64 9.27 3.05 -7.86
C SER A 64 9.52 1.97 -6.80
N PHE A 65 9.97 0.79 -7.18
CA PHE A 65 10.30 -0.28 -6.25
C PHE A 65 11.44 0.12 -5.31
N ILE A 66 12.53 0.67 -5.85
CA ILE A 66 13.66 1.15 -5.03
C ILE A 66 13.20 2.24 -4.07
N MET A 67 12.42 3.22 -4.54
CA MET A 67 11.89 4.30 -3.68
C MET A 67 11.02 3.75 -2.56
N MET A 68 10.06 2.88 -2.89
CA MET A 68 9.15 2.29 -1.91
C MET A 68 9.87 1.36 -0.93
N PHE A 69 10.90 0.65 -1.40
CA PHE A 69 11.75 -0.19 -0.56
C PHE A 69 12.55 0.64 0.46
N VAL A 70 13.15 1.76 0.03
CA VAL A 70 13.88 2.67 0.91
C VAL A 70 12.94 3.28 1.97
N ILE A 71 11.75 3.72 1.57
CA ILE A 71 10.74 4.25 2.50
C ILE A 71 10.29 3.17 3.49
N TRP A 72 10.01 1.97 3.01
CA TRP A 72 9.66 0.83 3.85
C TRP A 72 10.76 0.52 4.86
N LEU A 73 12.02 0.51 4.41
CA LEU A 73 13.17 0.27 5.28
C LEU A 73 13.30 1.35 6.35
N ALA A 74 13.13 2.62 5.99
CA ALA A 74 13.17 3.73 6.95
C ALA A 74 12.06 3.61 8.01
N ILE A 75 10.83 3.30 7.60
CA ILE A 75 9.70 3.11 8.53
C ILE A 75 9.92 1.91 9.45
N THR A 76 10.49 0.82 8.91
CA THR A 76 10.76 -0.40 9.68
C THR A 76 11.91 -0.24 10.68
N LEU A 77 12.93 0.54 10.32
CA LEU A 77 14.08 0.80 11.21
C LEU A 77 13.78 1.85 12.28
N PHE A 78 12.94 2.83 11.97
CA PHE A 78 12.63 3.96 12.86
C PHE A 78 11.12 4.10 13.12
N PRO A 79 10.40 3.05 13.53
CA PRO A 79 8.94 3.08 13.68
C PRO A 79 8.48 4.09 14.73
N GLU A 80 9.21 4.21 15.83
CA GLU A 80 8.91 5.13 16.91
C GLU A 80 8.92 6.58 16.41
N PHE A 81 9.92 6.98 15.65
CA PHE A 81 10.02 8.31 15.07
C PHE A 81 8.79 8.67 14.22
N PHE A 82 8.36 7.76 13.34
CA PHE A 82 7.20 8.01 12.50
C PHE A 82 5.89 8.11 13.29
N ILE A 83 5.73 7.35 14.37
CA ILE A 83 4.54 7.42 15.21
C ILE A 83 4.57 8.70 16.06
N GLN A 84 5.74 9.12 16.58
CA GLN A 84 5.91 10.30 17.39
C GLN A 84 5.56 11.61 16.66
N ILE A 85 5.63 11.64 15.32
CA ILE A 85 5.15 12.78 14.51
C ILE A 85 3.66 13.06 14.78
N PHE A 86 2.87 12.04 15.09
CA PHE A 86 1.42 12.14 15.25
C PHE A 86 0.96 12.14 16.70
N THR A 87 1.73 11.54 17.64
CA THR A 87 1.33 11.42 19.04
C THR A 87 2.52 11.26 19.97
N HIS A 88 2.40 11.81 21.18
CA HIS A 88 3.36 11.62 22.27
C HIS A 88 2.84 10.65 23.36
N ASN A 89 1.69 10.01 23.13
CA ASN A 89 1.12 9.06 24.09
C ASN A 89 1.89 7.72 24.04
N GLN A 90 2.61 7.42 25.14
CA GLN A 90 3.46 6.23 25.25
C GLN A 90 2.71 4.91 25.04
N LYS A 91 1.42 4.84 25.44
CA LYS A 91 0.60 3.63 25.20
C LYS A 91 0.33 3.43 23.71
N ILE A 92 0.07 4.50 22.96
CA ILE A 92 -0.15 4.42 21.50
C ILE A 92 1.17 4.08 20.82
N ILE A 93 2.29 4.65 21.24
CA ILE A 93 3.60 4.39 20.64
C ILE A 93 3.98 2.92 20.82
N SER A 94 3.93 2.39 22.04
CA SER A 94 4.37 1.01 22.34
C SER A 94 3.57 -0.06 21.58
N HIS A 95 2.25 0.07 21.53
CA HIS A 95 1.40 -0.86 20.76
C HIS A 95 1.43 -0.56 19.26
N GLY A 96 1.61 0.70 18.88
CA GLY A 96 1.69 1.16 17.52
C GLY A 96 2.90 0.61 16.76
N ILE A 97 4.06 0.46 17.41
CA ILE A 97 5.28 -0.10 16.80
C ILE A 97 5.02 -1.50 16.24
N THR A 98 4.45 -2.40 17.06
CA THR A 98 4.12 -3.77 16.63
C THR A 98 3.09 -3.77 15.49
N SER A 99 2.04 -2.98 15.63
CA SER A 99 0.98 -2.87 14.61
C SER A 99 1.51 -2.29 13.30
N LEU A 100 2.43 -1.33 13.37
CA LEU A 100 3.07 -0.72 12.21
C LEU A 100 3.96 -1.72 11.46
N HIS A 101 4.77 -2.51 12.16
CA HIS A 101 5.57 -3.57 11.53
C HIS A 101 4.70 -4.60 10.81
N LEU A 102 3.61 -5.05 11.44
CA LEU A 102 2.68 -6.01 10.84
C LEU A 102 1.99 -5.43 9.60
N TYR A 103 1.55 -4.17 9.67
CA TYR A 103 0.85 -3.50 8.58
C TYR A 103 1.76 -3.21 7.38
N PHE A 104 2.99 -2.73 7.64
CA PHE A 104 3.96 -2.39 6.61
C PHE A 104 4.73 -3.60 6.08
N PHE A 105 4.52 -4.79 6.63
CA PHE A 105 5.14 -6.00 6.10
C PHE A 105 4.79 -6.18 4.61
N GLY A 106 5.81 -6.14 3.76
CA GLY A 106 5.62 -6.22 2.31
C GLY A 106 5.05 -4.97 1.63
N PHE A 107 5.04 -3.81 2.29
CA PHE A 107 4.52 -2.55 1.73
C PHE A 107 5.13 -2.19 0.37
N PHE A 108 6.41 -2.47 0.14
CA PHE A 108 7.09 -2.25 -1.13
C PHE A 108 6.48 -3.05 -2.30
N MET A 109 5.78 -4.16 -2.02
CA MET A 109 5.06 -4.93 -3.04
C MET A 109 3.89 -4.15 -3.66
N MET A 110 3.34 -3.16 -2.96
CA MET A 110 2.33 -2.25 -3.53
C MET A 110 2.80 -1.54 -4.81
N THR A 111 4.12 -1.44 -5.03
CA THR A 111 4.68 -0.84 -6.24
C THR A 111 4.16 -1.51 -7.51
N PHE A 112 4.10 -2.83 -7.53
CA PHE A 112 3.64 -3.56 -8.72
C PHE A 112 2.18 -3.25 -9.03
N GLN A 113 1.35 -3.15 -7.99
CA GLN A 113 -0.05 -2.76 -8.16
C GLN A 113 -0.17 -1.32 -8.68
N MET A 114 0.56 -0.37 -8.08
CA MET A 114 0.51 1.05 -8.48
C MET A 114 0.96 1.24 -9.92
N VAL A 115 2.08 0.64 -10.30
CA VAL A 115 2.62 0.70 -11.67
C VAL A 115 1.71 -0.03 -12.64
N GLY A 116 1.20 -1.20 -12.29
CA GLY A 116 0.26 -1.96 -13.11
C GLY A 116 -1.03 -1.20 -13.38
N GLN A 117 -1.63 -0.61 -12.34
CA GLN A 117 -2.83 0.23 -12.46
C GLN A 117 -2.56 1.47 -13.33
N SER A 118 -1.47 2.17 -13.06
CA SER A 118 -1.08 3.36 -13.79
C SER A 118 -0.77 3.06 -15.28
N THR A 119 -0.11 1.94 -15.55
CA THR A 119 0.13 1.44 -16.90
C THR A 119 -1.19 1.16 -17.62
N ALA A 120 -2.12 0.44 -16.99
CA ALA A 120 -3.41 0.14 -17.59
C ALA A 120 -4.21 1.43 -17.93
N VAL A 121 -4.15 2.44 -17.06
CA VAL A 121 -4.76 3.75 -17.32
C VAL A 121 -4.05 4.45 -18.48
N GLY A 122 -2.72 4.50 -18.48
CA GLY A 122 -1.92 5.12 -19.55
C GLY A 122 -2.13 4.49 -20.93
N LEU A 123 -2.40 3.18 -20.96
CA LEU A 123 -2.72 2.45 -22.20
C LEU A 123 -4.20 2.52 -22.62
N GLY A 124 -5.02 3.34 -21.94
CA GLY A 124 -6.45 3.48 -22.22
C GLY A 124 -7.33 2.32 -21.72
N LYS A 125 -6.76 1.43 -20.88
CA LYS A 125 -7.45 0.23 -20.35
C LYS A 125 -8.01 0.45 -18.94
N SER A 126 -8.55 1.64 -18.66
CA SER A 126 -9.02 2.04 -17.33
C SER A 126 -10.06 1.09 -16.72
N LYS A 127 -10.93 0.47 -17.54
CA LYS A 127 -11.90 -0.51 -17.04
C LYS A 127 -11.23 -1.72 -16.39
N GLN A 128 -10.12 -2.20 -16.96
CA GLN A 128 -9.34 -3.29 -16.37
C GLN A 128 -8.67 -2.88 -15.08
N ALA A 129 -8.10 -1.66 -15.02
CA ALA A 129 -7.51 -1.11 -13.80
C ALA A 129 -8.52 -1.03 -12.65
N ILE A 130 -9.75 -0.55 -12.93
CA ILE A 130 -10.84 -0.48 -11.95
C ILE A 130 -11.24 -1.88 -11.50
N PHE A 131 -11.41 -2.81 -12.44
CA PHE A 131 -11.79 -4.19 -12.11
C PHE A 131 -10.78 -4.85 -11.15
N PHE A 132 -9.48 -4.78 -11.43
CA PHE A 132 -8.46 -5.35 -10.56
C PHE A 132 -8.42 -4.68 -9.18
N SER A 133 -8.61 -3.35 -9.12
CA SER A 133 -8.67 -2.63 -7.85
C SER A 133 -9.86 -3.04 -6.99
N ILE A 134 -11.05 -3.18 -7.58
CA ILE A 134 -12.25 -3.62 -6.87
C ILE A 134 -12.11 -5.08 -6.46
N PHE A 135 -11.66 -5.94 -7.35
CA PHE A 135 -11.42 -7.36 -7.09
C PHE A 135 -10.54 -7.55 -5.86
N ARG A 136 -9.40 -6.86 -5.82
CA ARG A 136 -8.51 -6.90 -4.66
C ARG A 136 -9.18 -6.46 -3.36
N LYS A 137 -9.83 -5.28 -3.38
CA LYS A 137 -10.44 -4.72 -2.17
C LYS A 137 -11.61 -5.56 -1.65
N VAL A 138 -12.47 -6.03 -2.54
CA VAL A 138 -13.71 -6.75 -2.17
C VAL A 138 -13.44 -8.23 -1.91
N ILE A 139 -12.63 -8.89 -2.72
CA ILE A 139 -12.44 -10.35 -2.67
C ILE A 139 -11.26 -10.75 -1.77
N ILE A 140 -10.24 -9.89 -1.66
CA ILE A 140 -9.06 -10.22 -0.84
C ILE A 140 -9.10 -9.48 0.50
N VAL A 141 -9.10 -8.14 0.48
CA VAL A 141 -8.97 -7.35 1.71
C VAL A 141 -10.17 -7.50 2.63
N ALA A 142 -11.39 -7.33 2.12
CA ALA A 142 -12.59 -7.33 2.95
C ALA A 142 -12.83 -8.66 3.69
N PRO A 143 -12.74 -9.84 3.06
CA PRO A 143 -12.87 -11.11 3.79
C PRO A 143 -11.73 -11.33 4.78
N LEU A 144 -10.49 -11.01 4.40
CA LEU A 144 -9.34 -11.18 5.30
C LEU A 144 -9.47 -10.30 6.54
N THR A 145 -9.90 -9.04 6.39
CA THR A 145 -10.10 -8.12 7.51
C THR A 145 -11.19 -8.57 8.49
N VAL A 146 -12.14 -9.41 8.05
CA VAL A 146 -13.21 -9.94 8.90
C VAL A 146 -12.83 -11.31 9.48
N ILE A 147 -12.14 -12.14 8.70
CA ILE A 147 -11.84 -13.54 9.07
C ILE A 147 -10.61 -13.62 9.97
N LEU A 148 -9.49 -12.96 9.61
CA LEU A 148 -8.24 -13.06 10.39
C LEU A 148 -8.39 -12.62 11.85
N PRO A 149 -9.10 -11.55 12.19
CA PRO A 149 -9.27 -11.17 13.60
C PRO A 149 -9.96 -12.22 14.46
N LYS A 150 -10.77 -13.10 13.88
CA LYS A 150 -11.41 -14.21 14.60
C LYS A 150 -10.39 -15.27 15.08
N PHE A 151 -9.26 -15.39 14.39
CA PHE A 151 -8.21 -16.38 14.70
C PHE A 151 -7.02 -15.79 15.45
N ILE A 152 -6.62 -14.56 15.11
CA ILE A 152 -5.37 -13.94 15.58
C ILE A 152 -5.64 -12.65 16.39
N GLY A 153 -6.92 -12.32 16.64
CA GLY A 153 -7.30 -11.09 17.36
C GLY A 153 -7.00 -9.85 16.55
N ILE A 154 -6.71 -8.74 17.26
CA ILE A 154 -6.51 -7.41 16.65
C ILE A 154 -5.41 -7.38 15.58
N ASN A 155 -4.34 -8.18 15.75
CA ASN A 155 -3.24 -8.27 14.80
C ASN A 155 -3.69 -8.76 13.42
N GLY A 156 -4.77 -9.52 13.35
CA GLY A 156 -5.35 -10.01 12.09
C GLY A 156 -5.80 -8.90 11.15
N VAL A 157 -6.23 -7.75 11.69
CA VAL A 157 -6.61 -6.58 10.86
C VAL A 157 -5.39 -6.00 10.14
N PHE A 158 -4.27 -5.89 10.85
CA PHE A 158 -3.03 -5.34 10.29
C PHE A 158 -2.37 -6.30 9.29
N ILE A 159 -2.38 -7.60 9.58
CA ILE A 159 -1.85 -8.65 8.70
C ILE A 159 -2.68 -8.80 7.43
N ALA A 160 -3.99 -8.55 7.47
CA ALA A 160 -4.86 -8.63 6.28
C ALA A 160 -4.38 -7.70 5.15
N GLU A 161 -3.96 -6.50 5.49
CA GLU A 161 -3.42 -5.54 4.50
C GLU A 161 -2.06 -6.01 3.96
N ALA A 162 -1.18 -6.52 4.82
CA ALA A 162 0.11 -7.08 4.41
C ALA A 162 -0.07 -8.24 3.41
N ILE A 163 -0.94 -9.20 3.71
CA ILE A 163 -1.27 -10.32 2.81
C ILE A 163 -1.82 -9.79 1.48
N SER A 164 -2.71 -8.80 1.53
CA SER A 164 -3.27 -8.20 0.33
C SER A 164 -2.21 -7.54 -0.55
N ASN A 165 -1.17 -6.94 0.04
CA ASN A 165 -0.07 -6.34 -0.70
C ASN A 165 0.76 -7.39 -1.45
N PHE A 166 0.93 -8.59 -0.88
CA PHE A 166 1.61 -9.70 -1.55
C PHE A 166 0.78 -10.35 -2.65
N ILE A 167 -0.53 -10.50 -2.46
CA ILE A 167 -1.40 -11.16 -3.45
C ILE A 167 -1.75 -10.20 -4.59
N GLY A 168 -1.86 -8.91 -4.29
CA GLY A 168 -2.30 -7.91 -5.25
C GLY A 168 -1.18 -7.12 -5.93
N GLY A 169 0.10 -7.32 -5.53
CA GLY A 169 1.29 -6.79 -6.19
C GLY A 169 1.83 -7.78 -7.21
#